data_adec3f87f6abbb31478ed9312cd9250e
#
_entry.id   adec3f87f6abbb31478ed9312cd9250e
#
_cell.length_a   1.000
_cell.length_b   1.000
_cell.length_c   1.000
_cell.angle_alpha   90.00
_cell.angle_beta   90.00
_cell.angle_gamma   90.00
#
_symmetry.space_group_name_H-M   'P 1'
#
loop_
_entity.id
_entity.type
_entity.pdbx_description
1 polymer ?
#
loop_
_entity_poly.entity_id
_entity_poly.type
_entity_poly.pdbx_seq_one_letter_code
_entity_poly.pdbx_strand_id
1 'polypeptide(L)'
;MVFHSSAFPFLRGAYLSNWAGVCAGFYTELAEAYGLTICVENSMDVDPEPLCALFREISTAQVRVCLDIGHAHYAQVPLEQWFDELGEHIGYLHLSDNNGQFDEHLPLGLGNVDWALADSLWRQLGRSVPMTLEVGGITGVEQSLTYLKRHGYFGLGGSRI
;
A
#
# COMPACT_ATOMS: atom_id res chain seq x y z
N MET A 1 -12.96 -0.29 -2.69
CA MET A 1 -13.04 -1.19 -1.50
C MET A 1 -11.67 -1.79 -1.30
N VAL A 2 -11.18 -1.86 -0.05
CA VAL A 2 -9.88 -2.47 0.26
C VAL A 2 -10.09 -3.82 0.92
N PHE A 3 -9.27 -4.80 0.54
CA PHE A 3 -9.16 -6.13 1.16
C PHE A 3 -7.71 -6.40 1.47
N HIS A 4 -7.40 -6.99 2.61
CA HIS A 4 -6.06 -7.53 2.86
C HIS A 4 -5.75 -8.67 1.89
N SER A 5 -4.50 -8.83 1.51
CA SER A 5 -4.04 -9.96 0.69
C SER A 5 -4.36 -11.30 1.35
N SER A 6 -4.26 -11.33 2.68
CA SER A 6 -4.39 -12.54 3.49
C SER A 6 -3.48 -13.67 3.03
N ALA A 7 -2.40 -13.34 2.32
CA ALA A 7 -1.36 -14.30 1.97
C ALA A 7 -0.60 -14.72 3.22
N PHE A 8 -0.41 -16.01 3.40
CA PHE A 8 0.46 -16.48 4.48
C PHE A 8 1.91 -16.17 4.17
N PRO A 9 2.71 -15.67 5.14
CA PRO A 9 4.10 -15.22 4.91
C PRO A 9 5.03 -16.26 4.26
N PHE A 10 4.67 -17.52 4.34
CA PHE A 10 5.48 -18.64 3.82
C PHE A 10 4.93 -19.29 2.55
N LEU A 11 3.90 -18.71 1.92
CA LEU A 11 3.41 -19.20 0.64
C LEU A 11 4.48 -19.06 -0.43
N ARG A 12 4.85 -20.20 -1.06
CA ARG A 12 5.81 -20.25 -2.17
C ARG A 12 5.43 -21.34 -3.17
N GLY A 13 6.00 -21.23 -4.36
CA GLY A 13 5.83 -22.25 -5.42
C GLY A 13 4.36 -22.52 -5.75
N ALA A 14 3.98 -23.79 -5.88
CA ALA A 14 2.64 -24.19 -6.27
C ALA A 14 1.52 -23.71 -5.33
N TYR A 15 1.81 -23.57 -4.02
CA TYR A 15 0.82 -23.04 -3.08
C TYR A 15 0.55 -21.56 -3.32
N LEU A 16 1.59 -20.79 -3.61
CA LEU A 16 1.44 -19.37 -3.95
C LEU A 16 0.67 -19.20 -5.27
N SER A 17 1.01 -19.96 -6.30
CA SER A 17 0.31 -19.92 -7.60
C SER A 17 -1.17 -20.31 -7.47
N ASN A 18 -1.49 -21.32 -6.65
CA ASN A 18 -2.87 -21.71 -6.42
C ASN A 18 -3.65 -20.62 -5.67
N TRP A 19 -3.05 -20.04 -4.63
CA TRP A 19 -3.64 -18.93 -3.89
C TRP A 19 -3.90 -17.73 -4.82
N ALA A 20 -2.91 -17.34 -5.62
CA ALA A 20 -3.00 -16.23 -6.56
C ALA A 20 -4.14 -16.43 -7.56
N GLY A 21 -4.24 -17.63 -8.19
CA GLY A 21 -5.31 -17.92 -9.14
C GLY A 21 -6.70 -17.90 -8.52
N VAL A 22 -6.88 -18.47 -7.32
CA VAL A 22 -8.17 -18.45 -6.61
C VAL A 22 -8.57 -17.03 -6.22
N CYS A 23 -7.64 -16.25 -5.65
CA CYS A 23 -7.90 -14.87 -5.25
C CYS A 23 -8.15 -13.95 -6.45
N ALA A 24 -7.40 -14.12 -7.54
CA ALA A 24 -7.61 -13.34 -8.76
C ALA A 24 -9.00 -13.57 -9.34
N GLY A 25 -9.46 -14.83 -9.41
CA GLY A 25 -10.82 -15.14 -9.82
C GLY A 25 -11.87 -14.47 -8.94
N PHE A 26 -11.72 -14.58 -7.63
CA PHE A 26 -12.64 -13.98 -6.65
C PHE A 26 -12.71 -12.44 -6.79
N TYR A 27 -11.56 -11.76 -6.80
CA TYR A 27 -11.53 -10.30 -6.89
C TYR A 27 -12.04 -9.79 -8.23
N THR A 28 -11.72 -10.49 -9.33
CA THR A 28 -12.21 -10.13 -10.66
C THR A 28 -13.73 -10.25 -10.74
N GLU A 29 -14.27 -11.39 -10.32
CA GLU A 29 -15.73 -11.63 -10.32
C GLU A 29 -16.46 -10.60 -9.46
N LEU A 30 -15.95 -10.32 -8.26
CA LEU A 30 -16.54 -9.34 -7.35
C LEU A 30 -16.51 -7.92 -7.95
N ALA A 31 -15.38 -7.52 -8.53
CA ALA A 31 -15.23 -6.21 -9.17
C ALA A 31 -16.21 -6.01 -10.32
N GLU A 32 -16.31 -7.00 -11.20
CA GLU A 32 -17.18 -6.97 -12.38
C GLU A 32 -18.67 -7.04 -12.01
N ALA A 33 -19.04 -7.95 -11.10
CA ALA A 33 -20.43 -8.14 -10.70
C ALA A 33 -21.06 -6.89 -10.06
N TYR A 34 -20.26 -6.11 -9.34
CA TYR A 34 -20.75 -4.95 -8.58
C TYR A 34 -20.24 -3.60 -9.13
N GLY A 35 -19.45 -3.59 -10.19
CA GLY A 35 -18.87 -2.36 -10.77
C GLY A 35 -17.93 -1.64 -9.78
N LEU A 36 -17.19 -2.38 -8.96
CA LEU A 36 -16.33 -1.83 -7.90
C LEU A 36 -14.87 -1.78 -8.33
N THR A 37 -14.15 -0.77 -7.85
CA THR A 37 -12.70 -0.85 -7.77
C THR A 37 -12.31 -1.55 -6.48
N ILE A 38 -11.59 -2.66 -6.60
CA ILE A 38 -11.05 -3.43 -5.47
C ILE A 38 -9.57 -3.15 -5.38
N CYS A 39 -9.09 -2.84 -4.18
CA CYS A 39 -7.68 -2.69 -3.90
C CYS A 39 -7.25 -3.78 -2.92
N VAL A 40 -6.23 -4.56 -3.27
CA VAL A 40 -5.69 -5.62 -2.42
C VAL A 40 -4.46 -5.10 -1.73
N GLU A 41 -4.48 -5.16 -0.41
CA GLU A 41 -3.50 -4.54 0.47
C GLU A 41 -2.46 -5.54 0.96
N ASN A 42 -1.18 -5.15 0.96
CA ASN A 42 -0.13 -5.85 1.68
C ASN A 42 -0.38 -5.71 3.19
N SER A 43 -0.52 -6.81 3.88
CA SER A 43 -0.77 -6.78 5.34
C SER A 43 0.29 -7.57 6.11
N MET A 44 0.30 -8.88 5.96
CA MET A 44 1.31 -9.75 6.57
C MET A 44 2.36 -10.23 5.56
N ASP A 45 2.41 -9.59 4.41
CA ASP A 45 3.33 -9.93 3.33
C ASP A 45 4.76 -9.56 3.74
N VAL A 46 5.66 -10.54 3.74
CA VAL A 46 7.08 -10.34 4.08
C VAL A 46 7.91 -9.80 2.92
N ASP A 47 7.35 -9.80 1.73
CA ASP A 47 7.91 -9.25 0.50
C ASP A 47 6.78 -9.02 -0.54
N PRO A 48 7.02 -8.33 -1.67
CA PRO A 48 5.99 -8.08 -2.68
C PRO A 48 5.56 -9.31 -3.49
N GLU A 49 6.26 -10.44 -3.42
CA GLU A 49 6.00 -11.62 -4.27
C GLU A 49 4.55 -12.14 -4.23
N PRO A 50 3.84 -12.21 -3.07
CA PRO A 50 2.44 -12.63 -3.09
C PRO A 50 1.55 -11.73 -3.95
N LEU A 51 1.68 -10.42 -3.82
CA LEU A 51 0.92 -9.48 -4.66
C LEU A 51 1.37 -9.54 -6.12
N CYS A 52 2.67 -9.68 -6.39
CA CYS A 52 3.16 -9.88 -7.75
C CYS A 52 2.56 -11.13 -8.39
N ALA A 53 2.50 -12.25 -7.65
CA ALA A 53 1.87 -13.48 -8.13
C ALA A 53 0.39 -13.29 -8.41
N LEU A 54 -0.34 -12.61 -7.52
CA LEU A 54 -1.76 -12.28 -7.69
C LEU A 54 -1.98 -11.44 -8.95
N PHE A 55 -1.19 -10.38 -9.13
CA PHE A 55 -1.39 -9.43 -10.23
C PHE A 55 -0.93 -9.96 -11.60
N ARG A 56 -0.16 -11.03 -11.66
CA ARG A 56 0.06 -11.79 -12.91
C ARG A 56 -1.20 -12.51 -13.39
N GLU A 57 -2.11 -12.86 -12.49
CA GLU A 57 -3.38 -13.55 -12.78
C GLU A 57 -4.56 -12.60 -12.98
N ILE A 58 -4.47 -11.33 -12.49
CA ILE A 58 -5.52 -10.32 -12.64
C ILE A 58 -5.55 -9.81 -14.08
N SER A 59 -6.75 -9.87 -14.70
CA SER A 59 -6.97 -9.43 -16.08
C SER A 59 -7.82 -8.15 -16.20
N THR A 60 -8.31 -7.60 -15.10
CA THR A 60 -9.17 -6.41 -15.10
C THR A 60 -8.49 -5.20 -14.45
N ALA A 61 -8.71 -4.02 -15.02
CA ALA A 61 -8.22 -2.76 -14.43
C ALA A 61 -8.97 -2.33 -13.16
N GLN A 62 -10.05 -3.03 -12.81
CA GLN A 62 -10.84 -2.74 -11.61
C GLN A 62 -10.22 -3.32 -10.33
N VAL A 63 -9.26 -4.24 -10.46
CA VAL A 63 -8.50 -4.74 -9.31
C VAL A 63 -7.12 -4.08 -9.30
N ARG A 64 -6.75 -3.48 -8.18
CA ARG A 64 -5.54 -2.69 -7.99
C ARG A 64 -4.84 -3.08 -6.69
N VAL A 65 -3.60 -2.63 -6.51
CA VAL A 65 -2.89 -2.72 -5.24
C VAL A 65 -3.28 -1.54 -4.35
N CYS A 66 -3.57 -1.80 -3.08
CA CYS A 66 -3.44 -0.83 -2.01
C CYS A 66 -2.07 -1.07 -1.35
N LEU A 67 -1.12 -0.17 -1.55
CA LEU A 67 0.16 -0.29 -0.87
C LEU A 67 0.09 0.46 0.46
N ASP A 68 0.11 -0.30 1.56
CA ASP A 68 0.32 0.26 2.89
C ASP A 68 1.83 0.44 3.13
N ILE A 69 2.23 1.70 3.33
CA ILE A 69 3.62 2.11 3.52
C ILE A 69 4.14 1.64 4.89
N GLY A 70 3.30 1.64 5.91
CA GLY A 70 3.65 1.15 7.25
C GLY A 70 3.91 -0.35 7.24
N HIS A 71 3.04 -1.13 6.61
CA HIS A 71 3.23 -2.57 6.45
C HIS A 71 4.48 -2.89 5.62
N ALA A 72 4.72 -2.16 4.53
CA ALA A 72 5.92 -2.33 3.71
C ALA A 72 7.20 -2.05 4.53
N HIS A 73 7.17 -1.03 5.39
CA HIS A 73 8.27 -0.71 6.30
C HIS A 73 8.47 -1.80 7.38
N TYR A 74 7.37 -2.28 7.95
CA TYR A 74 7.40 -3.36 8.93
C TYR A 74 7.95 -4.68 8.35
N ALA A 75 7.71 -4.96 7.08
CA ALA A 75 8.23 -6.13 6.38
C ALA A 75 9.77 -6.12 6.23
N GLN A 76 10.45 -5.01 6.53
CA GLN A 76 11.91 -4.86 6.43
C GLN A 76 12.46 -5.06 5.00
N VAL A 77 11.62 -4.86 3.99
CA VAL A 77 12.01 -4.85 2.57
C VAL A 77 12.13 -3.38 2.14
N PRO A 78 13.16 -3.01 1.34
CA PRO A 78 13.27 -1.65 0.84
C PRO A 78 12.00 -1.17 0.15
N LEU A 79 11.55 0.04 0.49
CA LEU A 79 10.31 0.59 -0.06
C LEU A 79 10.35 0.72 -1.58
N GLU A 80 11.53 0.99 -2.14
CA GLU A 80 11.78 1.02 -3.58
C GLU A 80 11.37 -0.29 -4.25
N GLN A 81 11.66 -1.43 -3.63
CA GLN A 81 11.31 -2.73 -4.22
C GLN A 81 9.79 -2.90 -4.34
N TRP A 82 9.01 -2.46 -3.35
CA TRP A 82 7.55 -2.48 -3.43
C TRP A 82 7.03 -1.62 -4.58
N PHE A 83 7.60 -0.44 -4.78
CA PHE A 83 7.22 0.45 -5.87
C PHE A 83 7.70 -0.04 -7.24
N ASP A 84 8.90 -0.61 -7.32
CA ASP A 84 9.46 -1.14 -8.57
C ASP A 84 8.65 -2.35 -9.08
N GLU A 85 8.27 -3.26 -8.18
CA GLU A 85 7.56 -4.48 -8.55
C GLU A 85 6.05 -4.28 -8.73
N LEU A 86 5.42 -3.38 -7.96
CA LEU A 86 3.97 -3.21 -7.94
C LEU A 86 3.49 -1.88 -8.51
N GLY A 87 4.38 -0.97 -8.86
CA GLY A 87 4.05 0.42 -9.19
C GLY A 87 2.95 0.58 -10.24
N GLU A 88 2.94 -0.23 -11.30
CA GLU A 88 1.90 -0.19 -12.34
C GLU A 88 0.51 -0.54 -11.78
N HIS A 89 0.45 -1.36 -10.75
CA HIS A 89 -0.77 -1.86 -10.16
C HIS A 89 -1.27 -1.02 -8.98
N ILE A 90 -0.43 -0.17 -8.36
CA ILE A 90 -0.82 0.67 -7.23
C ILE A 90 -1.99 1.57 -7.63
N GLY A 91 -3.12 1.43 -6.97
CA GLY A 91 -4.33 2.24 -7.15
C GLY A 91 -4.76 2.97 -5.90
N TYR A 92 -4.16 2.65 -4.75
CA TYR A 92 -4.44 3.24 -3.45
C TYR A 92 -3.23 3.17 -2.53
N LEU A 93 -3.13 4.07 -1.57
CA LEU A 93 -2.10 4.03 -0.52
C LEU A 93 -2.75 4.10 0.86
N HIS A 94 -2.24 3.31 1.79
CA HIS A 94 -2.41 3.55 3.21
C HIS A 94 -1.14 4.13 3.81
N LEU A 95 -1.30 5.10 4.72
CA LEU A 95 -0.20 5.81 5.34
C LEU A 95 -0.31 5.72 6.85
N SER A 96 0.59 5.00 7.46
CA SER A 96 0.81 4.90 8.89
C SER A 96 2.30 4.86 9.18
N ASP A 97 2.72 5.30 10.35
CA ASP A 97 4.13 5.21 10.76
C ASP A 97 4.33 4.09 11.78
N ASN A 98 5.53 3.57 11.84
CA ASN A 98 5.95 2.60 12.85
C ASN A 98 7.48 2.61 12.98
N ASN A 99 8.01 1.84 13.94
CA ASN A 99 9.44 1.72 14.21
C ASN A 99 10.08 0.48 13.54
N GLY A 100 9.38 -0.16 12.61
CA GLY A 100 9.85 -1.34 11.87
C GLY A 100 9.88 -2.64 12.70
N GLN A 101 9.31 -2.65 13.89
CA GLN A 101 9.24 -3.83 14.77
C GLN A 101 7.82 -4.36 14.93
N PHE A 102 6.84 -3.46 14.90
CA PHE A 102 5.41 -3.75 15.05
C PHE A 102 4.63 -2.84 14.13
N ASP A 103 3.43 -3.27 13.78
CA ASP A 103 2.45 -2.47 13.08
C ASP A 103 1.73 -1.56 14.09
N GLU A 104 2.33 -0.37 14.33
CA GLU A 104 1.94 0.52 15.43
C GLU A 104 0.88 1.55 15.04
N HIS A 105 0.66 1.79 13.75
CA HIS A 105 -0.22 2.84 13.23
C HIS A 105 0.01 4.21 13.88
N LEU A 106 1.29 4.58 14.06
CA LEU A 106 1.67 5.87 14.61
C LEU A 106 1.31 7.02 13.65
N PRO A 107 1.06 8.23 14.18
CA PRO A 107 1.02 9.43 13.36
C PRO A 107 2.31 9.63 12.58
N LEU A 108 2.20 10.13 11.35
CA LEU A 108 3.34 10.30 10.44
C LEU A 108 4.41 11.21 11.05
N GLY A 109 5.66 10.76 10.98
CA GLY A 109 6.84 11.42 11.56
C GLY A 109 7.08 11.10 13.04
N LEU A 110 6.30 10.20 13.65
CA LEU A 110 6.54 9.70 15.01
C LEU A 110 7.22 8.32 15.05
N GLY A 111 7.29 7.63 13.94
CA GLY A 111 8.08 6.41 13.73
C GLY A 111 9.37 6.72 12.96
N ASN A 112 9.81 5.74 12.18
CA ASN A 112 11.05 5.86 11.40
C ASN A 112 10.88 5.52 9.91
N VAL A 113 9.65 5.56 9.39
CA VAL A 113 9.41 5.47 7.93
C VAL A 113 10.06 6.65 7.23
N ASP A 114 10.78 6.41 6.14
CA ASP A 114 11.33 7.48 5.29
C ASP A 114 10.24 8.09 4.39
N TRP A 115 9.53 9.09 4.93
CA TRP A 115 8.45 9.77 4.22
C TRP A 115 8.95 10.62 3.04
N ALA A 116 10.20 11.05 3.03
CA ALA A 116 10.78 11.75 1.89
C ALA A 116 10.98 10.79 0.71
N LEU A 117 11.47 9.60 0.98
CA LEU A 117 11.55 8.53 -0.01
C LEU A 117 10.17 8.12 -0.51
N ALA A 118 9.20 7.88 0.41
CA ALA A 118 7.84 7.52 0.05
C ALA A 118 7.16 8.55 -0.88
N ASP A 119 7.31 9.85 -0.57
CA ASP A 119 6.83 10.94 -1.45
C ASP A 119 7.52 10.93 -2.83
N SER A 120 8.84 10.71 -2.86
CA SER A 120 9.60 10.63 -4.10
C SER A 120 9.11 9.49 -4.99
N LEU A 121 8.94 8.30 -4.42
CA LEU A 121 8.45 7.12 -5.14
C LEU A 121 7.00 7.31 -5.62
N TRP A 122 6.13 7.88 -4.77
CA TRP A 122 4.77 8.23 -5.18
C TRP A 122 4.75 9.19 -6.38
N ARG A 123 5.61 10.22 -6.38
CA ARG A 123 5.72 11.16 -7.52
C ARG A 123 6.17 10.47 -8.81
N GLN A 124 7.03 9.46 -8.71
CA GLN A 124 7.52 8.69 -9.85
C GLN A 124 6.41 7.87 -10.52
N LEU A 125 5.32 7.54 -9.81
CA LEU A 125 4.16 6.90 -10.43
C LEU A 125 3.54 7.74 -11.57
N GLY A 126 3.77 9.05 -11.60
CA GLY A 126 3.32 9.97 -12.65
C GLY A 126 1.79 10.10 -12.77
N ARG A 127 1.06 9.65 -11.76
CA ARG A 127 -0.41 9.71 -11.71
C ARG A 127 -0.90 10.00 -10.29
N SER A 128 -2.11 10.52 -10.19
CA SER A 128 -2.77 10.69 -8.89
C SER A 128 -3.22 9.34 -8.36
N VAL A 129 -2.79 9.04 -7.12
CA VAL A 129 -3.21 7.85 -6.37
C VAL A 129 -3.86 8.34 -5.09
N PRO A 130 -5.14 8.01 -4.83
CA PRO A 130 -5.80 8.36 -3.58
C PRO A 130 -5.15 7.65 -2.39
N MET A 131 -5.25 8.26 -1.20
CA MET A 131 -4.61 7.74 0.00
C MET A 131 -5.44 7.97 1.24
N THR A 132 -5.25 7.13 2.24
CA THR A 132 -5.86 7.23 3.57
C THR A 132 -4.78 7.25 4.65
N LEU A 133 -4.98 8.09 5.66
CA LEU A 133 -4.20 8.00 6.90
C LEU A 133 -4.81 6.92 7.79
N GLU A 134 -4.07 5.86 8.04
CA GLU A 134 -4.45 4.78 8.97
C GLU A 134 -3.75 4.95 10.32
N VAL A 135 -4.14 5.98 11.05
CA VAL A 135 -3.52 6.34 12.32
C VAL A 135 -4.54 6.44 13.44
N GLY A 136 -4.09 6.29 14.68
CA GLY A 136 -4.97 6.27 15.85
C GLY A 136 -5.66 7.62 16.13
N GLY A 137 -6.99 7.67 15.98
CA GLY A 137 -7.86 8.75 16.41
C GLY A 137 -7.66 10.09 15.68
N ILE A 138 -8.53 11.04 15.98
CA ILE A 138 -8.56 12.37 15.33
C ILE A 138 -7.24 13.14 15.54
N THR A 139 -6.68 13.10 16.74
CA THR A 139 -5.41 13.76 17.04
C THR A 139 -4.27 13.22 16.19
N GLY A 140 -4.21 11.91 15.96
CA GLY A 140 -3.21 11.29 15.08
C GLY A 140 -3.35 11.74 13.64
N VAL A 141 -4.59 11.86 13.15
CA VAL A 141 -4.87 12.39 11.80
C VAL A 141 -4.41 13.86 11.69
N GLU A 142 -4.72 14.72 12.68
CA GLU A 142 -4.32 16.14 12.68
C GLU A 142 -2.80 16.29 12.71
N GLN A 143 -2.10 15.50 13.51
CA GLN A 143 -0.63 15.48 13.57
C GLN A 143 -0.04 15.05 12.22
N SER A 144 -0.53 13.99 11.63
CA SER A 144 -0.09 13.49 10.33
C SER A 144 -0.31 14.50 9.22
N LEU A 145 -1.49 15.13 9.15
CA LEU A 145 -1.76 16.19 8.17
C LEU A 145 -0.85 17.40 8.35
N THR A 146 -0.55 17.77 9.61
CA THR A 146 0.38 18.85 9.91
C THR A 146 1.79 18.51 9.45
N TYR A 147 2.25 17.28 9.69
CA TYR A 147 3.52 16.78 9.23
C TYR A 147 3.63 16.83 7.70
N LEU A 148 2.65 16.25 6.99
CA LEU A 148 2.63 16.22 5.52
C LEU A 148 2.65 17.63 4.91
N LYS A 149 1.83 18.55 5.43
CA LYS A 149 1.78 19.94 4.98
C LYS A 149 3.10 20.68 5.21
N ARG A 150 3.72 20.47 6.37
CA ARG A 150 5.00 21.11 6.73
C ARG A 150 6.12 20.70 5.78
N HIS A 151 6.13 19.44 5.35
CA HIS A 151 7.17 18.90 4.45
C HIS A 151 6.80 18.99 2.96
N GLY A 152 5.56 19.31 2.61
CA GLY A 152 5.07 19.37 1.24
C GLY A 152 4.95 18.00 0.58
N TYR A 153 4.75 16.95 1.39
CA TYR A 153 4.64 15.58 0.89
C TYR A 153 3.28 15.30 0.29
N PHE A 154 3.23 14.37 -0.66
CA PHE A 154 2.04 13.88 -1.36
C PHE A 154 1.15 14.99 -1.93
N GLY A 155 1.77 16.09 -2.35
CA GLY A 155 1.06 17.25 -2.86
C GLY A 155 0.31 18.07 -1.82
N LEU A 156 0.43 17.74 -0.54
CA LEU A 156 -0.19 18.48 0.55
C LEU A 156 0.73 19.59 1.05
N GLY A 157 0.43 20.81 0.71
CA GLY A 157 1.04 21.98 1.32
C GLY A 157 2.20 22.57 0.52
N GLY A 158 2.78 23.59 1.07
CA GLY A 158 3.88 24.30 0.46
C GLY A 158 3.44 25.27 -0.62
N SER A 159 2.69 26.30 -0.25
CA SER A 159 2.93 27.59 -0.90
C SER A 159 4.42 27.85 -0.74
N ARG A 160 5.19 27.66 -1.82
CA ARG A 160 6.55 28.20 -1.85
C ARG A 160 6.42 29.69 -1.58
N ILE A 161 6.85 30.11 -0.39
CA ILE A 161 7.13 31.50 -0.11
C ILE A 161 8.40 31.88 -0.87
#